data_380f2515b8f91a3613cd0d1c8959fa4d
#
_entry.id   380f2515b8f91a3613cd0d1c8959fa4d
#
_cell.length_a   1.000
_cell.length_b   1.000
_cell.length_c   1.000
_cell.angle_alpha   90.00
_cell.angle_beta   90.00
_cell.angle_gamma   90.00
#
_symmetry.space_group_name_H-M   'P 1'
#
loop_
_entity.id
_entity.type
_entity.pdbx_description
1 polymer ?
#
loop_
_entity_poly.entity_id
_entity_poly.type
_entity_poly.pdbx_seq_one_letter_code
_entity_poly.pdbx_strand_id
1 'polypeptide(L)'
;MGQLHGVETIELAAGTVAVTTIETAIIGVVGTAPQAAGAVAATLTAGTPLLGNELTFTAKKGGRSGNTIRVIAELPQPPAKGKGAGAVPTSAKWENGSLLITLGCSEEGAGNATVSDVVTAVNGVADVGVSATGSGDGVVSPFSGTLSGGEDEPFPLNTPVAMAGATALSRLGNAGTLKQALTEINDQRNALSVIVRVEEKTKPEEQRAALLAGISVLSSAKSVTTYQPRIVIAPGFSEDDAVGKALETVAGKLRAVAYVDCAAGATLQEVVQRRQSYGARTELLRPRVQVSNAEGQLVYRPYSAFAAGLRARIDYEKGWWWSKSNQEVYNILGVEQVDEFILGERNCDANLLNMQNVSTLIRRAGFKHWGNRLCSSHSQWHFESVRRTADVIEDSIQEAMLAYVDRPLDRQNADDIIGSVNAYMRRLVAEGAIFGGRAWLDPELNTAETLAAGELYINYDFGPKSPTELISMRVSVNNEYGIKEMTAT
;
A
#
# COMPACT_ATOMS: atom_id res chain seq x y z
N MET A 1 -9.39 -30.90 -49.48
CA MET A 1 -8.65 -29.84 -48.76
C MET A 1 -7.98 -28.98 -49.80
N GLY A 2 -8.34 -27.70 -49.87
CA GLY A 2 -7.75 -26.77 -50.83
C GLY A 2 -6.31 -26.44 -50.42
N GLN A 3 -5.40 -26.39 -51.39
CA GLN A 3 -4.02 -26.03 -51.17
C GLN A 3 -3.95 -24.52 -50.91
N LEU A 4 -3.51 -24.09 -49.73
CA LEU A 4 -3.27 -22.69 -49.43
C LEU A 4 -1.87 -22.29 -49.95
N HIS A 5 -1.83 -21.23 -50.79
CA HIS A 5 -0.58 -20.59 -51.15
C HIS A 5 -0.49 -19.26 -50.34
N GLY A 6 0.14 -19.32 -49.14
CA GLY A 6 0.22 -18.17 -48.23
C GLY A 6 0.59 -18.60 -46.82
N VAL A 7 0.40 -17.68 -45.86
CA VAL A 7 0.61 -17.91 -44.41
C VAL A 7 -0.76 -18.10 -43.78
N GLU A 8 -0.97 -19.21 -43.12
CA GLU A 8 -2.15 -19.48 -42.29
C GLU A 8 -1.78 -19.29 -40.82
N THR A 9 -2.57 -18.55 -40.09
CA THR A 9 -2.45 -18.44 -38.64
C THR A 9 -3.59 -19.23 -38.00
N ILE A 10 -3.24 -20.30 -37.31
CA ILE A 10 -4.20 -21.11 -36.57
C ILE A 10 -4.05 -20.72 -35.08
N GLU A 11 -5.11 -20.14 -34.48
CA GLU A 11 -5.17 -19.93 -33.03
C GLU A 11 -5.42 -21.28 -32.36
N LEU A 12 -4.43 -21.76 -31.60
CA LEU A 12 -4.58 -22.94 -30.76
C LEU A 12 -5.06 -22.47 -29.38
N ALA A 13 -6.19 -22.98 -28.91
CA ALA A 13 -6.76 -22.69 -27.60
C ALA A 13 -5.92 -23.21 -26.40
N ALA A 14 -4.92 -24.05 -26.66
CA ALA A 14 -3.94 -24.57 -25.69
C ALA A 14 -2.58 -23.96 -25.97
N GLY A 15 -2.23 -22.90 -25.26
CA GLY A 15 -0.93 -22.25 -25.33
C GLY A 15 -0.28 -22.16 -23.94
N THR A 16 1.03 -21.99 -23.92
CA THR A 16 1.79 -21.68 -22.69
C THR A 16 1.28 -20.38 -22.10
N VAL A 17 1.01 -20.38 -20.77
CA VAL A 17 0.62 -19.15 -20.03
C VAL A 17 1.86 -18.29 -19.86
N ALA A 18 1.81 -17.05 -20.34
CA ALA A 18 2.92 -16.13 -20.16
C ALA A 18 3.09 -15.74 -18.68
N VAL A 19 4.27 -15.99 -18.11
CA VAL A 19 4.62 -15.50 -16.77
C VAL A 19 4.84 -13.99 -16.85
N THR A 20 3.99 -13.22 -16.18
CA THR A 20 4.12 -11.76 -16.07
C THR A 20 4.85 -11.39 -14.77
N THR A 21 5.79 -10.45 -14.85
CA THR A 21 6.46 -9.94 -13.66
C THR A 21 5.46 -9.21 -12.76
N ILE A 22 5.45 -9.55 -11.47
CA ILE A 22 4.59 -8.90 -10.47
C ILE A 22 5.03 -7.46 -10.20
N GLU A 23 4.13 -6.66 -9.60
CA GLU A 23 4.46 -5.32 -9.12
C GLU A 23 5.50 -5.38 -7.99
N THR A 24 6.59 -4.62 -8.12
CA THR A 24 7.74 -4.68 -7.21
C THR A 24 7.83 -3.50 -6.23
N ALA A 25 7.24 -2.36 -6.58
CA ALA A 25 7.42 -1.08 -5.90
C ALA A 25 6.27 -0.70 -4.94
N ILE A 26 5.42 -1.67 -4.53
CA ILE A 26 4.30 -1.41 -3.63
C ILE A 26 4.80 -1.28 -2.19
N ILE A 27 4.50 -0.15 -1.54
CA ILE A 27 4.95 0.16 -0.18
C ILE A 27 3.81 -0.02 0.81
N GLY A 28 3.98 -0.86 1.82
CA GLY A 28 3.09 -0.98 2.97
C GLY A 28 3.50 0.01 4.06
N VAL A 29 2.61 0.93 4.41
CA VAL A 29 2.87 1.99 5.40
C VAL A 29 1.90 1.86 6.55
N VAL A 30 2.42 1.70 7.78
CA VAL A 30 1.62 1.70 9.01
C VAL A 30 1.93 2.95 9.82
N GLY A 31 0.89 3.65 10.28
CA GLY A 31 1.08 4.87 11.05
C GLY A 31 -0.23 5.46 11.55
N THR A 32 -0.13 6.63 12.17
CA THR A 32 -1.27 7.36 12.76
C THR A 32 -1.71 8.50 11.86
N ALA A 33 -3.00 8.80 11.89
CA ALA A 33 -3.61 9.98 11.28
C ALA A 33 -4.88 10.34 12.07
N PRO A 34 -4.74 10.98 13.27
CA PRO A 34 -5.89 11.24 14.15
C PRO A 34 -6.89 12.23 13.57
N GLN A 35 -6.47 13.06 12.62
CA GLN A 35 -7.31 14.03 11.92
C GLN A 35 -7.76 13.53 10.52
N ALA A 36 -7.66 12.24 10.25
CA ALA A 36 -8.16 11.69 8.99
C ALA A 36 -9.67 11.95 8.83
N ALA A 37 -10.07 12.25 7.61
CA ALA A 37 -11.48 12.51 7.28
C ALA A 37 -12.35 11.29 7.66
N GLY A 38 -13.41 11.54 8.40
CA GLY A 38 -14.40 10.53 8.73
C GLY A 38 -15.37 10.27 7.58
N ALA A 39 -16.30 9.35 7.80
CA ALA A 39 -17.40 9.11 6.88
C ALA A 39 -18.34 10.33 6.81
N VAL A 40 -18.79 10.66 5.60
CA VAL A 40 -19.78 11.74 5.38
C VAL A 40 -21.18 11.14 5.36
N ALA A 41 -22.10 11.76 6.10
CA ALA A 41 -23.49 11.33 6.11
C ALA A 41 -24.22 11.76 4.83
N ALA A 42 -25.06 10.91 4.28
CA ALA A 42 -25.94 11.25 3.18
C ALA A 42 -27.04 12.19 3.65
N THR A 43 -27.44 13.13 2.79
CA THR A 43 -28.48 14.13 3.08
C THR A 43 -29.51 14.21 1.97
N LEU A 44 -30.72 14.67 2.31
CA LEU A 44 -31.77 15.05 1.40
C LEU A 44 -32.41 16.34 1.90
N THR A 45 -32.48 17.36 1.08
CA THR A 45 -33.23 18.58 1.38
C THR A 45 -34.51 18.61 0.57
N ALA A 46 -35.63 18.88 1.22
CA ALA A 46 -36.95 19.02 0.64
C ALA A 46 -37.56 20.36 1.07
N GLY A 47 -38.42 20.93 0.23
CA GLY A 47 -38.97 22.27 0.45
C GLY A 47 -38.06 23.40 -0.01
N THR A 48 -38.38 24.63 0.38
CA THR A 48 -37.59 25.81 0.05
C THR A 48 -37.54 26.80 1.21
N PRO A 49 -36.40 27.49 1.43
CA PRO A 49 -36.31 28.53 2.49
C PRO A 49 -37.32 29.65 2.29
N LEU A 50 -37.66 30.00 1.04
CA LEU A 50 -38.56 31.08 0.71
C LEU A 50 -40.00 30.86 1.24
N LEU A 51 -40.43 29.58 1.32
CA LEU A 51 -41.74 29.20 1.84
C LEU A 51 -41.72 28.85 3.31
N GLY A 52 -40.55 28.91 3.97
CA GLY A 52 -40.37 28.51 5.36
C GLY A 52 -40.66 27.03 5.62
N ASN A 53 -40.57 26.16 4.60
CA ASN A 53 -40.88 24.74 4.67
C ASN A 53 -39.69 23.82 4.35
N GLU A 54 -38.46 24.35 4.47
CA GLU A 54 -37.26 23.58 4.20
C GLU A 54 -37.03 22.50 5.31
N LEU A 55 -36.82 21.29 4.87
CA LEU A 55 -36.50 20.13 5.70
C LEU A 55 -35.20 19.51 5.20
N THR A 56 -34.29 19.19 6.09
CA THR A 56 -33.08 18.42 5.79
C THR A 56 -33.10 17.11 6.54
N PHE A 57 -33.00 16.02 5.81
CA PHE A 57 -32.87 14.67 6.34
C PHE A 57 -31.42 14.25 6.25
N THR A 58 -30.84 13.77 7.35
CA THR A 58 -29.44 13.35 7.43
C THR A 58 -29.36 11.90 7.93
N ALA A 59 -28.65 11.05 7.21
CA ALA A 59 -28.40 9.68 7.66
C ALA A 59 -27.65 9.68 9.01
N LYS A 60 -28.12 8.93 10.01
CA LYS A 60 -27.44 8.84 11.33
C LYS A 60 -26.09 8.16 11.25
N LYS A 61 -25.90 7.26 10.26
CA LYS A 61 -24.63 6.61 9.99
C LYS A 61 -24.00 7.22 8.74
N GLY A 62 -22.78 7.73 8.87
CA GLY A 62 -21.99 8.16 7.71
C GLY A 62 -21.66 7.00 6.80
N GLY A 63 -21.43 7.31 5.53
CA GLY A 63 -21.03 6.33 4.52
C GLY A 63 -22.02 6.23 3.36
N ARG A 64 -21.57 5.53 2.31
CA ARG A 64 -22.35 5.32 1.08
C ARG A 64 -23.66 4.56 1.31
N SER A 65 -23.76 3.77 2.39
CA SER A 65 -25.00 3.07 2.76
C SER A 65 -26.15 4.04 2.98
N GLY A 66 -25.87 5.29 3.40
CA GLY A 66 -26.89 6.34 3.53
C GLY A 66 -27.53 6.75 2.20
N ASN A 67 -26.82 6.58 1.07
CA ASN A 67 -27.33 6.97 -0.25
C ASN A 67 -28.45 6.05 -0.78
N THR A 68 -28.79 4.98 -0.09
CA THR A 68 -29.89 4.08 -0.43
C THR A 68 -31.17 4.40 0.33
N ILE A 69 -31.08 5.28 1.33
CA ILE A 69 -32.22 5.66 2.17
C ILE A 69 -33.18 6.52 1.39
N ARG A 70 -34.42 6.08 1.29
CA ARG A 70 -35.50 6.82 0.64
C ARG A 70 -36.41 7.46 1.69
N VAL A 71 -36.76 8.70 1.45
CA VAL A 71 -37.76 9.45 2.25
C VAL A 71 -38.98 9.69 1.38
N ILE A 72 -40.16 9.31 1.90
CA ILE A 72 -41.44 9.47 1.21
C ILE A 72 -42.36 10.18 2.20
N ALA A 73 -42.87 11.34 1.82
CA ALA A 73 -43.87 12.10 2.58
C ALA A 73 -45.12 12.24 1.73
N GLU A 74 -46.24 11.65 2.24
CA GLU A 74 -47.50 11.60 1.53
C GLU A 74 -48.65 12.05 2.44
N LEU A 75 -49.70 12.58 1.84
CA LEU A 75 -50.98 12.78 2.55
C LEU A 75 -51.65 11.43 2.81
N PRO A 76 -52.40 11.29 3.92
CA PRO A 76 -53.16 10.08 4.18
C PRO A 76 -54.18 9.84 3.06
N GLN A 77 -54.40 8.55 2.70
CA GLN A 77 -55.40 8.27 1.70
C GLN A 77 -56.78 8.71 2.20
N PRO A 78 -57.58 9.38 1.32
CA PRO A 78 -58.90 9.79 1.73
C PRO A 78 -59.77 8.55 2.11
N PRO A 79 -60.56 8.65 3.17
CA PRO A 79 -61.46 7.56 3.56
C PRO A 79 -62.46 7.24 2.47
N ALA A 80 -62.91 5.98 2.40
CA ALA A 80 -63.95 5.58 1.48
C ALA A 80 -65.21 6.45 1.64
N LYS A 81 -65.85 6.83 0.48
CA LYS A 81 -67.01 7.71 0.43
C LYS A 81 -68.03 7.42 1.54
N GLY A 82 -68.26 8.40 2.42
CA GLY A 82 -69.34 8.32 3.43
C GLY A 82 -68.92 8.45 4.91
N LYS A 83 -67.64 8.51 5.21
CA LYS A 83 -67.16 8.86 6.59
C LYS A 83 -66.29 10.13 6.47
N GLY A 84 -66.62 11.17 7.17
CA GLY A 84 -65.80 12.35 7.33
C GLY A 84 -64.42 11.89 7.79
N ALA A 85 -63.38 12.34 7.09
CA ALA A 85 -62.02 12.15 7.55
C ALA A 85 -61.84 13.03 8.80
N GLY A 86 -61.64 12.46 9.95
CA GLY A 86 -61.16 13.24 11.10
C GLY A 86 -59.75 13.76 10.82
N ALA A 87 -59.35 14.84 11.46
CA ALA A 87 -57.98 15.32 11.38
C ALA A 87 -56.96 14.22 11.69
N VAL A 88 -55.99 14.06 10.81
CA VAL A 88 -54.94 13.06 10.95
C VAL A 88 -53.66 13.74 11.40
N PRO A 89 -53.04 13.34 12.52
CA PRO A 89 -51.78 13.92 12.94
C PRO A 89 -50.61 13.45 12.05
N THR A 90 -49.56 14.27 11.95
CA THR A 90 -48.32 13.87 11.29
C THR A 90 -47.69 12.70 12.02
N SER A 91 -47.29 11.67 11.29
CA SER A 91 -46.61 10.50 11.82
C SER A 91 -45.51 10.02 10.90
N ALA A 92 -44.54 9.31 11.44
CA ALA A 92 -43.43 8.76 10.66
C ALA A 92 -43.21 7.28 11.05
N LYS A 93 -42.74 6.51 10.08
CA LYS A 93 -42.43 5.09 10.25
C LYS A 93 -41.16 4.74 9.49
N TRP A 94 -40.34 3.91 10.11
CA TRP A 94 -39.11 3.38 9.49
C TRP A 94 -39.37 1.93 9.07
N GLU A 95 -39.30 1.65 7.79
CA GLU A 95 -39.50 0.31 7.23
C GLU A 95 -38.52 0.03 6.07
N ASN A 96 -37.90 -1.14 6.09
CA ASN A 96 -37.04 -1.64 5.00
C ASN A 96 -36.01 -0.63 4.51
N GLY A 97 -35.39 0.14 5.42
CA GLY A 97 -34.38 1.15 5.06
C GLY A 97 -34.96 2.43 4.43
N SER A 98 -36.29 2.64 4.54
CA SER A 98 -36.99 3.84 4.04
C SER A 98 -37.73 4.53 5.16
N LEU A 99 -37.79 5.85 5.09
CA LEU A 99 -38.57 6.69 5.98
C LEU A 99 -39.90 7.03 5.29
N LEU A 100 -41.00 6.57 5.85
CA LEU A 100 -42.36 6.87 5.40
C LEU A 100 -42.98 7.89 6.35
N ILE A 101 -43.39 9.04 5.83
CA ILE A 101 -43.99 10.14 6.57
C ILE A 101 -45.44 10.31 6.07
N THR A 102 -46.39 10.16 6.98
CA THR A 102 -47.78 10.56 6.74
C THR A 102 -47.97 11.98 7.20
N LEU A 103 -48.15 12.90 6.27
CA LEU A 103 -48.35 14.32 6.56
C LEU A 103 -49.72 14.55 7.22
N GLY A 104 -49.76 15.35 8.26
CA GLY A 104 -51.04 15.72 8.90
C GLY A 104 -51.98 16.44 7.95
N CYS A 105 -53.28 16.22 8.13
CA CYS A 105 -54.30 16.92 7.37
C CYS A 105 -55.48 17.34 8.28
N SER A 106 -56.21 18.41 7.84
CA SER A 106 -57.43 18.88 8.47
C SER A 106 -58.60 17.90 8.21
N GLU A 107 -59.72 18.10 8.90
CA GLU A 107 -60.97 17.34 8.66
C GLU A 107 -61.47 17.43 7.22
N GLU A 108 -61.11 18.53 6.51
CA GLU A 108 -61.43 18.74 5.09
C GLU A 108 -60.43 18.09 4.12
N GLY A 109 -59.41 17.41 4.64
CA GLY A 109 -58.39 16.71 3.85
C GLY A 109 -57.25 17.61 3.33
N ALA A 110 -57.20 18.90 3.71
CA ALA A 110 -56.12 19.78 3.35
C ALA A 110 -54.90 19.49 4.23
N GLY A 111 -53.70 19.36 3.60
CA GLY A 111 -52.44 19.16 4.31
C GLY A 111 -52.13 20.35 5.23
N ASN A 112 -51.83 20.13 6.49
CA ASN A 112 -51.52 21.12 7.49
C ASN A 112 -50.24 20.78 8.30
N ALA A 113 -49.54 19.74 7.92
CA ALA A 113 -48.29 19.36 8.57
C ALA A 113 -47.25 20.46 8.46
N THR A 114 -46.77 20.99 9.55
CA THR A 114 -45.67 21.97 9.60
C THR A 114 -44.30 21.28 9.60
N VAL A 115 -43.24 22.03 9.34
CA VAL A 115 -41.86 21.57 9.48
C VAL A 115 -41.64 20.97 10.86
N SER A 116 -42.11 21.65 11.91
CA SER A 116 -41.99 21.20 13.30
C SER A 116 -42.67 19.85 13.58
N ASP A 117 -43.86 19.65 12.99
CA ASP A 117 -44.57 18.37 13.11
C ASP A 117 -43.81 17.22 12.46
N VAL A 118 -43.25 17.43 11.27
CA VAL A 118 -42.44 16.42 10.58
C VAL A 118 -41.16 16.13 11.32
N VAL A 119 -40.42 17.13 11.79
CA VAL A 119 -39.18 16.96 12.57
C VAL A 119 -39.47 16.18 13.85
N THR A 120 -40.55 16.52 14.56
CA THR A 120 -40.96 15.82 15.80
C THR A 120 -41.33 14.37 15.51
N ALA A 121 -42.15 14.12 14.48
CA ALA A 121 -42.57 12.79 14.11
C ALA A 121 -41.40 11.89 13.72
N VAL A 122 -40.47 12.38 12.88
CA VAL A 122 -39.31 11.62 12.41
C VAL A 122 -38.34 11.31 13.54
N ASN A 123 -37.97 12.33 14.34
CA ASN A 123 -37.00 12.13 15.41
C ASN A 123 -37.57 11.36 16.62
N GLY A 124 -38.91 11.21 16.72
CA GLY A 124 -39.59 10.38 17.70
C GLY A 124 -39.65 8.88 17.34
N VAL A 125 -39.30 8.48 16.11
CA VAL A 125 -39.29 7.05 15.72
C VAL A 125 -38.10 6.34 16.33
N ALA A 126 -38.36 5.24 17.04
CA ALA A 126 -37.29 4.39 17.56
C ALA A 126 -36.50 3.74 16.40
N ASP A 127 -35.16 3.64 16.56
CA ASP A 127 -34.23 3.01 15.62
C ASP A 127 -34.31 3.53 14.17
N VAL A 128 -34.82 4.75 13.97
CA VAL A 128 -34.81 5.40 12.66
C VAL A 128 -33.38 5.66 12.20
N GLY A 129 -33.07 5.31 10.94
CA GLY A 129 -31.75 5.50 10.33
C GLY A 129 -31.43 6.94 9.90
N VAL A 130 -32.37 7.89 10.11
CA VAL A 130 -32.30 9.28 9.61
C VAL A 130 -32.69 10.22 10.75
N SER A 131 -32.08 11.40 10.80
CA SER A 131 -32.56 12.55 11.59
C SER A 131 -33.14 13.60 10.65
N ALA A 132 -34.18 14.29 11.11
CA ALA A 132 -34.75 15.45 10.40
C ALA A 132 -34.44 16.73 11.16
N THR A 133 -34.10 17.76 10.39
CA THR A 133 -33.92 19.15 10.89
C THR A 133 -34.62 20.10 9.92
N GLY A 134 -35.09 21.22 10.45
CA GLY A 134 -35.74 22.25 9.65
C GLY A 134 -36.14 23.41 10.54
N SER A 135 -36.34 24.57 9.95
CA SER A 135 -36.78 25.78 10.65
C SER A 135 -37.90 26.43 9.88
N GLY A 136 -38.91 26.88 10.59
CA GLY A 136 -40.08 27.57 10.04
C GLY A 136 -41.40 26.86 10.30
N ASP A 137 -42.50 27.60 10.10
CA ASP A 137 -43.85 27.13 10.32
C ASP A 137 -44.60 26.84 8.97
N GLY A 138 -43.83 26.77 7.89
CA GLY A 138 -44.37 26.49 6.57
C GLY A 138 -44.97 25.08 6.47
N VAL A 139 -46.06 24.97 5.69
CA VAL A 139 -46.71 23.70 5.45
C VAL A 139 -45.87 22.87 4.48
N VAL A 140 -45.67 21.61 4.85
CA VAL A 140 -44.90 20.65 4.07
C VAL A 140 -45.80 20.00 3.01
N SER A 141 -45.42 20.11 1.75
CA SER A 141 -46.07 19.41 0.64
C SER A 141 -45.55 17.98 0.48
N PRO A 142 -46.33 17.08 -0.09
CA PRO A 142 -45.86 15.71 -0.41
C PRO A 142 -44.58 15.72 -1.26
N PHE A 143 -43.65 14.87 -0.93
CA PHE A 143 -42.40 14.69 -1.68
C PHE A 143 -41.85 13.27 -1.57
N SER A 144 -40.98 12.92 -2.45
CA SER A 144 -40.21 11.66 -2.40
C SER A 144 -38.81 11.93 -2.90
N GLY A 145 -37.81 11.42 -2.18
CA GLY A 145 -36.41 11.57 -2.57
C GLY A 145 -35.54 10.51 -1.90
N THR A 146 -34.33 10.39 -2.39
CA THR A 146 -33.30 9.51 -1.84
C THR A 146 -32.16 10.36 -1.33
N LEU A 147 -31.62 10.04 -0.16
CA LEU A 147 -30.46 10.73 0.37
C LEU A 147 -29.26 10.54 -0.56
N SER A 148 -28.36 11.52 -0.61
CA SER A 148 -27.18 11.51 -1.45
C SER A 148 -25.98 12.18 -0.77
N GLY A 149 -24.79 12.07 -1.37
CA GLY A 149 -23.57 12.69 -0.84
C GLY A 149 -22.92 11.95 0.31
N GLY A 150 -23.42 10.76 0.69
CA GLY A 150 -22.77 9.92 1.68
C GLY A 150 -21.46 9.32 1.13
N GLU A 151 -20.38 9.46 1.87
CA GLU A 151 -19.07 8.87 1.55
C GLU A 151 -18.54 8.04 2.70
N ASP A 152 -17.95 6.90 2.37
CA ASP A 152 -17.30 6.05 3.36
C ASP A 152 -16.03 6.72 3.90
N GLU A 153 -15.62 6.33 5.10
CA GLU A 153 -14.35 6.76 5.67
C GLU A 153 -13.21 6.33 4.74
N PRO A 154 -12.38 7.28 4.24
CA PRO A 154 -11.36 6.96 3.24
C PRO A 154 -10.24 6.09 3.81
N PHE A 155 -9.94 6.21 5.10
CA PHE A 155 -8.88 5.47 5.78
C PHE A 155 -9.39 4.87 7.09
N PRO A 156 -10.22 3.79 7.04
CA PRO A 156 -10.73 3.17 8.25
C PRO A 156 -9.58 2.57 9.09
N LEU A 157 -9.75 2.56 10.40
CA LEU A 157 -8.76 1.99 11.32
C LEU A 157 -8.52 0.51 11.02
N ASN A 158 -7.27 0.08 11.10
CA ASN A 158 -6.83 -1.31 10.93
C ASN A 158 -7.38 -1.97 9.63
N THR A 159 -7.50 -1.18 8.57
CA THR A 159 -7.98 -1.66 7.28
C THR A 159 -6.98 -1.24 6.20
N PRO A 160 -6.47 -2.17 5.38
CA PRO A 160 -5.58 -1.82 4.28
C PRO A 160 -6.32 -1.01 3.21
N VAL A 161 -5.75 0.13 2.84
CA VAL A 161 -6.28 1.00 1.78
C VAL A 161 -5.18 1.28 0.76
N ALA A 162 -5.44 1.01 -0.52
CA ALA A 162 -4.52 1.35 -1.59
C ALA A 162 -4.64 2.83 -1.97
N MET A 163 -3.49 3.51 -2.08
CA MET A 163 -3.41 4.90 -2.52
C MET A 163 -2.29 5.07 -3.54
N ALA A 164 -2.61 5.63 -4.69
CA ALA A 164 -1.64 5.99 -5.72
C ALA A 164 -1.25 7.47 -5.60
N GLY A 165 0.04 7.73 -5.40
CA GLY A 165 0.58 9.08 -5.33
C GLY A 165 -0.03 9.96 -4.23
N ALA A 166 -0.21 11.25 -4.54
CA ALA A 166 -0.60 12.28 -3.57
C ALA A 166 -2.12 12.58 -3.52
N THR A 167 -2.95 11.86 -4.28
CA THR A 167 -4.35 12.24 -4.57
C THR A 167 -5.26 12.38 -3.34
N ALA A 168 -4.99 11.63 -2.28
CA ALA A 168 -5.81 11.63 -1.07
C ALA A 168 -5.08 12.10 0.20
N LEU A 169 -3.87 12.66 0.08
CA LEU A 169 -3.07 13.10 1.22
C LEU A 169 -3.78 14.14 2.12
N SER A 170 -4.58 15.03 1.53
CA SER A 170 -5.35 16.03 2.28
C SER A 170 -6.38 15.39 3.22
N ARG A 171 -6.89 14.21 2.88
CA ARG A 171 -7.90 13.49 3.68
C ARG A 171 -7.31 12.81 4.93
N LEU A 172 -5.96 12.74 5.06
CA LEU A 172 -5.28 12.23 6.27
C LEU A 172 -5.16 13.27 7.40
N GLY A 173 -5.47 14.55 7.12
CA GLY A 173 -5.23 15.64 8.06
C GLY A 173 -3.75 15.99 8.19
N ASN A 174 -3.39 16.82 9.17
CA ASN A 174 -2.02 17.30 9.37
C ASN A 174 -1.29 16.67 10.57
N ALA A 175 -2.02 15.96 11.42
CA ALA A 175 -1.45 15.30 12.61
C ALA A 175 -1.18 13.82 12.35
N GLY A 176 -0.28 13.24 13.15
CA GLY A 176 0.17 11.86 13.02
C GLY A 176 1.33 11.68 12.04
N THR A 177 1.63 10.43 11.69
CA THR A 177 2.83 10.08 10.90
C THR A 177 2.55 9.78 9.42
N LEU A 178 1.33 9.35 9.07
CA LEU A 178 1.02 8.83 7.73
C LEU A 178 1.17 9.86 6.63
N LYS A 179 0.58 11.07 6.80
CA LYS A 179 0.65 12.10 5.76
C LYS A 179 2.10 12.48 5.44
N GLN A 180 2.92 12.62 6.47
CA GLN A 180 4.32 12.98 6.32
C GLN A 180 5.10 11.87 5.61
N ALA A 181 4.96 10.63 6.06
CA ALA A 181 5.62 9.48 5.44
C ALA A 181 5.27 9.33 3.95
N LEU A 182 4.00 9.51 3.60
CA LEU A 182 3.56 9.44 2.21
C LEU A 182 4.05 10.61 1.37
N THR A 183 4.18 11.81 1.96
CA THR A 183 4.81 12.96 1.30
C THR A 183 6.29 12.65 1.01
N GLU A 184 7.02 12.16 1.99
CA GLU A 184 8.44 11.79 1.89
C GLU A 184 8.68 10.67 0.85
N ILE A 185 7.78 9.68 0.77
CA ILE A 185 7.79 8.68 -0.31
C ILE A 185 7.60 9.35 -1.67
N ASN A 186 6.58 10.22 -1.79
CA ASN A 186 6.24 10.87 -3.05
C ASN A 186 7.30 11.89 -3.50
N ASP A 187 8.06 12.47 -2.59
CA ASP A 187 9.23 13.32 -2.89
C ASP A 187 10.30 12.56 -3.68
N GLN A 188 10.42 11.25 -3.46
CA GLN A 188 11.30 10.40 -4.25
C GLN A 188 10.63 9.99 -5.57
N ARG A 189 9.37 9.56 -5.49
CA ARG A 189 8.52 9.18 -6.61
C ARG A 189 7.08 8.95 -6.14
N ASN A 190 6.11 9.30 -6.96
CA ASN A 190 4.72 8.87 -6.78
C ASN A 190 4.65 7.34 -6.84
N ALA A 191 4.59 6.70 -5.69
CA ALA A 191 4.52 5.25 -5.55
C ALA A 191 3.11 4.80 -5.13
N LEU A 192 2.74 3.57 -5.54
CA LEU A 192 1.56 2.90 -5.00
C LEU A 192 1.86 2.46 -3.57
N SER A 193 1.02 2.90 -2.63
CA SER A 193 1.15 2.56 -1.22
C SER A 193 -0.10 1.86 -0.71
N VAL A 194 0.08 0.85 0.13
CA VAL A 194 -0.98 0.23 0.94
C VAL A 194 -0.84 0.78 2.35
N ILE A 195 -1.82 1.55 2.77
CA ILE A 195 -1.84 2.29 4.02
C ILE A 195 -2.66 1.53 5.04
N VAL A 196 -2.14 1.38 6.24
CA VAL A 196 -2.90 0.92 7.41
C VAL A 196 -2.85 2.01 8.48
N ARG A 197 -3.98 2.67 8.69
CA ARG A 197 -4.13 3.66 9.76
C ARG A 197 -4.40 2.95 11.08
N VAL A 198 -3.61 3.28 12.10
CA VAL A 198 -3.83 2.85 13.48
C VAL A 198 -4.29 4.02 14.35
N GLU A 199 -4.99 3.70 15.44
CA GLU A 199 -5.40 4.71 16.39
C GLU A 199 -4.18 5.30 17.11
N GLU A 200 -4.16 6.63 17.27
CA GLU A 200 -3.14 7.30 18.06
C GLU A 200 -3.47 7.19 19.55
N LYS A 201 -2.52 6.72 20.32
CA LYS A 201 -2.64 6.52 21.77
C LYS A 201 -1.62 7.38 22.51
N THR A 202 -1.99 7.85 23.69
CA THR A 202 -1.11 8.67 24.52
C THR A 202 -0.09 7.84 25.30
N LYS A 203 -0.43 6.58 25.64
CA LYS A 203 0.49 5.69 26.35
C LYS A 203 1.32 4.87 25.36
N PRO A 204 2.66 4.83 25.55
CA PRO A 204 3.55 4.11 24.62
C PRO A 204 3.18 2.64 24.44
N GLU A 205 2.78 1.95 25.51
CA GLU A 205 2.40 0.53 25.44
C GLU A 205 1.13 0.28 24.63
N GLU A 206 0.12 1.14 24.81
CA GLU A 206 -1.13 1.09 24.04
C GLU A 206 -0.87 1.43 22.58
N GLN A 207 0.02 2.42 22.31
CA GLN A 207 0.43 2.77 20.95
C GLN A 207 1.17 1.61 20.27
N ARG A 208 2.09 0.96 20.98
CA ARG A 208 2.77 -0.24 20.50
C ARG A 208 1.79 -1.34 20.14
N ALA A 209 0.83 -1.64 21.03
CA ALA A 209 -0.20 -2.65 20.78
C ALA A 209 -1.03 -2.35 19.52
N ALA A 210 -1.45 -1.09 19.34
CA ALA A 210 -2.17 -0.65 18.15
C ALA A 210 -1.32 -0.82 16.86
N LEU A 211 -0.03 -0.49 16.91
CA LEU A 211 0.90 -0.67 15.79
C LEU A 211 1.10 -2.14 15.44
N LEU A 212 1.30 -3.01 16.44
CA LEU A 212 1.47 -4.45 16.20
C LEU A 212 0.22 -5.05 15.53
N ALA A 213 -0.98 -4.63 15.97
CA ALA A 213 -2.23 -5.03 15.33
C ALA A 213 -2.30 -4.53 13.88
N GLY A 214 -2.01 -3.24 13.63
CA GLY A 214 -2.00 -2.65 12.28
C GLY A 214 -0.97 -3.28 11.34
N ILE A 215 0.24 -3.59 11.83
CA ILE A 215 1.27 -4.26 11.05
C ILE A 215 0.81 -5.67 10.64
N SER A 216 0.18 -6.40 11.54
CA SER A 216 -0.31 -7.75 11.25
C SER A 216 -1.34 -7.77 10.12
N VAL A 217 -2.15 -6.72 10.01
CA VAL A 217 -3.19 -6.55 8.98
C VAL A 217 -2.61 -6.42 7.58
N LEU A 218 -1.37 -5.94 7.40
CA LEU A 218 -0.70 -5.92 6.10
C LEU A 218 -0.64 -7.30 5.43
N SER A 219 -0.66 -8.38 6.21
CA SER A 219 -0.69 -9.75 5.67
C SER A 219 -1.94 -10.02 4.81
N SER A 220 -3.05 -9.30 5.04
CA SER A 220 -4.29 -9.41 4.28
C SER A 220 -4.42 -8.38 3.14
N ALA A 221 -3.39 -7.55 2.94
CA ALA A 221 -3.43 -6.44 1.99
C ALA A 221 -3.85 -6.88 0.57
N LYS A 222 -3.27 -7.97 0.05
CA LYS A 222 -3.62 -8.50 -1.29
C LYS A 222 -5.09 -8.88 -1.40
N SER A 223 -5.67 -9.48 -0.36
CA SER A 223 -7.08 -9.90 -0.36
C SER A 223 -8.05 -8.72 -0.28
N VAL A 224 -7.66 -7.61 0.35
CA VAL A 224 -8.50 -6.42 0.54
C VAL A 224 -8.34 -5.42 -0.60
N THR A 225 -7.09 -5.20 -1.06
CA THR A 225 -6.75 -4.13 -2.01
C THR A 225 -6.33 -4.62 -3.37
N THR A 226 -6.16 -5.93 -3.58
CA THR A 226 -5.52 -6.58 -4.72
C THR A 226 -4.00 -6.37 -4.83
N TYR A 227 -3.43 -5.48 -4.00
CA TYR A 227 -2.02 -5.13 -4.01
C TYR A 227 -1.28 -5.76 -2.84
N GLN A 228 -0.13 -6.38 -3.12
CA GLN A 228 0.74 -6.97 -2.10
C GLN A 228 1.96 -6.07 -1.86
N PRO A 229 2.15 -5.54 -0.63
CA PRO A 229 3.34 -4.77 -0.30
C PRO A 229 4.64 -5.59 -0.48
N ARG A 230 5.66 -4.94 -1.06
CA ARG A 230 7.01 -5.49 -1.25
C ARG A 230 8.06 -4.79 -0.38
N ILE A 231 7.67 -3.67 0.18
CA ILE A 231 8.44 -2.88 1.14
C ILE A 231 7.48 -2.57 2.28
N VAL A 232 7.88 -2.75 3.53
CA VAL A 232 7.02 -2.46 4.69
C VAL A 232 7.75 -1.53 5.67
N ILE A 233 7.05 -0.47 6.10
CA ILE A 233 7.59 0.57 6.97
C ILE A 233 6.56 1.02 8.02
N ALA A 234 7.06 1.51 9.16
CA ALA A 234 6.29 2.21 10.18
C ALA A 234 7.11 3.43 10.67
N PRO A 235 7.21 4.51 9.86
CA PRO A 235 8.06 5.65 10.17
C PRO A 235 7.67 6.35 11.48
N GLY A 236 8.68 6.63 12.32
CA GLY A 236 8.49 7.20 13.65
C GLY A 236 8.11 6.20 14.75
N PHE A 237 7.98 4.91 14.39
CA PHE A 237 7.67 3.85 15.35
C PHE A 237 8.61 2.65 15.22
N SER A 238 9.28 2.47 14.10
CA SER A 238 10.17 1.33 13.85
C SER A 238 11.44 1.36 14.70
N GLU A 239 11.73 2.47 15.40
CA GLU A 239 12.77 2.58 16.42
C GLU A 239 12.53 1.64 17.62
N ASP A 240 11.27 1.30 17.89
CA ASP A 240 10.87 0.29 18.88
C ASP A 240 11.15 -1.12 18.34
N ASP A 241 11.87 -1.94 19.13
CA ASP A 241 12.28 -3.27 18.71
C ASP A 241 11.11 -4.22 18.45
N ALA A 242 10.02 -4.12 19.20
CA ALA A 242 8.84 -4.95 18.97
C ALA A 242 8.16 -4.60 17.65
N VAL A 243 8.09 -3.29 17.31
CA VAL A 243 7.56 -2.81 16.03
C VAL A 243 8.46 -3.25 14.88
N GLY A 244 9.78 -3.08 15.00
CA GLY A 244 10.75 -3.52 14.00
C GLY A 244 10.66 -5.04 13.74
N LYS A 245 10.53 -5.84 14.79
CA LYS A 245 10.35 -7.31 14.69
C LYS A 245 9.02 -7.71 14.05
N ALA A 246 7.95 -6.99 14.34
CA ALA A 246 6.66 -7.22 13.69
C ALA A 246 6.73 -6.93 12.18
N LEU A 247 7.40 -5.83 11.78
CA LEU A 247 7.66 -5.53 10.38
C LEU A 247 8.46 -6.63 9.69
N GLU A 248 9.54 -7.14 10.31
CA GLU A 248 10.32 -8.26 9.79
C GLU A 248 9.48 -9.53 9.60
N THR A 249 8.62 -9.83 10.58
CA THR A 249 7.74 -11.01 10.54
C THR A 249 6.76 -10.93 9.38
N VAL A 250 6.14 -9.76 9.19
CA VAL A 250 5.20 -9.53 8.08
C VAL A 250 5.94 -9.50 6.75
N ALA A 251 7.13 -8.89 6.69
CA ALA A 251 7.98 -8.93 5.50
C ALA A 251 8.31 -10.36 5.07
N GLY A 252 8.58 -11.26 6.03
CA GLY A 252 8.76 -12.68 5.75
C GLY A 252 7.54 -13.33 5.10
N LYS A 253 6.34 -13.07 5.60
CA LYS A 253 5.09 -13.61 5.07
C LYS A 253 4.76 -13.09 3.66
N LEU A 254 5.06 -11.81 3.41
CA LEU A 254 4.74 -11.13 2.15
C LEU A 254 5.85 -11.24 1.10
N ARG A 255 6.97 -11.91 1.38
CA ARG A 255 8.20 -11.83 0.58
C ARG A 255 8.57 -10.37 0.30
N ALA A 256 8.46 -9.53 1.32
CA ALA A 256 8.81 -8.11 1.31
C ALA A 256 10.12 -7.86 2.05
N VAL A 257 10.57 -6.61 2.07
CA VAL A 257 11.67 -6.12 2.88
C VAL A 257 11.15 -5.07 3.86
N ALA A 258 11.51 -5.20 5.14
CA ALA A 258 11.22 -4.22 6.17
C ALA A 258 12.34 -3.18 6.22
N TYR A 259 12.01 -1.88 6.17
CA TYR A 259 12.95 -0.81 6.44
C TYR A 259 12.70 -0.30 7.85
N VAL A 260 13.71 -0.45 8.71
CA VAL A 260 13.64 -0.18 10.14
C VAL A 260 14.61 0.94 10.50
N ASP A 261 14.11 2.00 11.11
CA ASP A 261 14.91 3.13 11.54
C ASP A 261 15.65 2.83 12.84
N CYS A 262 16.87 3.35 12.98
CA CYS A 262 17.57 3.39 14.25
C CYS A 262 16.99 4.51 15.12
N ALA A 263 17.15 4.35 16.43
CA ALA A 263 16.73 5.36 17.40
C ALA A 263 17.48 6.69 17.19
N ALA A 264 16.81 7.79 17.55
CA ALA A 264 17.41 9.11 17.53
C ALA A 264 18.68 9.13 18.39
N GLY A 265 19.75 9.73 17.86
CA GLY A 265 21.02 9.85 18.59
C GLY A 265 21.78 8.55 18.83
N ALA A 266 21.35 7.39 18.29
CA ALA A 266 22.00 6.11 18.53
C ALA A 266 23.47 6.11 18.09
N THR A 267 24.37 5.63 18.94
CA THR A 267 25.79 5.47 18.64
C THR A 267 26.03 4.34 17.66
N LEU A 268 27.21 4.31 17.02
CA LEU A 268 27.61 3.21 16.13
C LEU A 268 27.51 1.83 16.83
N GLN A 269 27.92 1.77 18.09
CA GLN A 269 27.92 0.54 18.87
C GLN A 269 26.50 0.03 19.13
N GLU A 270 25.57 0.92 19.53
CA GLU A 270 24.16 0.58 19.76
C GLU A 270 23.48 0.11 18.48
N VAL A 271 23.78 0.77 17.35
CA VAL A 271 23.26 0.37 16.04
C VAL A 271 23.74 -1.03 15.64
N VAL A 272 25.03 -1.32 15.82
CA VAL A 272 25.62 -2.64 15.54
C VAL A 272 25.02 -3.71 16.46
N GLN A 273 24.81 -3.41 17.73
CA GLN A 273 24.15 -4.30 18.66
C GLN A 273 22.70 -4.58 18.25
N ARG A 274 21.94 -3.54 17.90
CA ARG A 274 20.57 -3.65 17.45
C ARG A 274 20.44 -4.47 16.18
N ARG A 275 21.38 -4.30 15.23
CA ARG A 275 21.43 -5.10 14.00
C ARG A 275 21.42 -6.60 14.24
N GLN A 276 22.03 -7.08 15.32
CA GLN A 276 22.09 -8.51 15.66
C GLN A 276 20.69 -9.11 15.93
N SER A 277 19.73 -8.27 16.28
CA SER A 277 18.35 -8.66 16.51
C SER A 277 17.58 -8.95 15.23
N TYR A 278 18.02 -8.51 14.05
CA TYR A 278 17.31 -8.63 12.80
C TYR A 278 17.94 -9.64 11.84
N GLY A 279 17.12 -10.14 10.91
CA GLY A 279 17.49 -11.19 9.95
C GLY A 279 17.36 -10.75 8.48
N ALA A 280 17.13 -11.74 7.62
CA ALA A 280 17.26 -11.64 6.18
C ALA A 280 16.20 -10.78 5.48
N ARG A 281 15.21 -10.26 6.22
CA ARG A 281 14.12 -9.44 5.64
C ARG A 281 14.14 -8.00 6.12
N THR A 282 15.17 -7.60 6.85
CA THR A 282 15.28 -6.24 7.40
C THR A 282 16.50 -5.53 6.87
N GLU A 283 16.32 -4.29 6.45
CA GLU A 283 17.36 -3.31 6.26
C GLU A 283 17.30 -2.30 7.41
N LEU A 284 18.38 -2.17 8.17
CA LEU A 284 18.51 -1.22 9.25
C LEU A 284 19.08 0.09 8.73
N LEU A 285 18.40 1.20 9.03
CA LEU A 285 18.64 2.52 8.46
C LEU A 285 19.12 3.53 9.52
N ARG A 286 20.15 4.29 9.18
CA ARG A 286 20.71 5.39 9.95
C ARG A 286 21.20 6.48 8.99
N PRO A 287 21.30 7.75 9.42
CA PRO A 287 20.66 8.40 10.57
C PRO A 287 19.26 8.93 10.22
N ARG A 288 18.60 9.64 11.15
CA ARG A 288 17.44 10.46 10.82
C ARG A 288 17.85 11.60 9.89
N VAL A 289 16.92 12.01 9.02
CA VAL A 289 17.15 13.05 8.02
C VAL A 289 16.56 14.40 8.43
N GLN A 290 17.21 15.49 8.08
CA GLN A 290 16.72 16.83 8.32
C GLN A 290 16.03 17.37 7.08
N VAL A 291 14.83 17.86 7.24
CA VAL A 291 13.99 18.43 6.18
C VAL A 291 13.36 19.74 6.65
N SER A 292 12.80 20.52 5.72
CA SER A 292 11.95 21.67 6.03
C SER A 292 10.49 21.20 6.19
N ASN A 293 9.84 21.59 7.28
CA ASN A 293 8.40 21.38 7.43
C ASN A 293 7.59 22.45 6.66
N ALA A 294 6.26 22.38 6.72
CA ALA A 294 5.37 23.33 6.05
C ALA A 294 5.54 24.78 6.51
N GLU A 295 6.00 24.97 7.76
CA GLU A 295 6.28 26.27 8.38
C GLU A 295 7.71 26.79 8.08
N GLY A 296 8.49 26.06 7.26
CA GLY A 296 9.87 26.43 6.92
C GLY A 296 10.90 26.11 8.02
N GLN A 297 10.51 25.38 9.07
CA GLN A 297 11.42 25.01 10.16
C GLN A 297 12.16 23.72 9.81
N LEU A 298 13.42 23.62 10.26
CA LEU A 298 14.21 22.40 10.12
C LEU A 298 13.80 21.38 11.19
N VAL A 299 13.39 20.22 10.75
CA VAL A 299 12.95 19.12 11.62
C VAL A 299 13.63 17.81 11.21
N TYR A 300 13.84 16.93 12.18
CA TYR A 300 14.36 15.59 11.92
C TYR A 300 13.22 14.59 11.69
N ARG A 301 13.38 13.76 10.67
CA ARG A 301 12.41 12.74 10.24
C ARG A 301 13.05 11.35 10.18
N PRO A 302 12.25 10.28 10.38
CA PRO A 302 12.69 8.91 10.13
C PRO A 302 13.14 8.74 8.68
N TYR A 303 14.16 7.95 8.45
CA TYR A 303 14.70 7.76 7.10
C TYR A 303 13.95 6.71 6.28
N SER A 304 13.22 5.79 6.91
CA SER A 304 12.56 4.65 6.25
C SER A 304 11.60 5.05 5.13
N ALA A 305 10.86 6.16 5.29
CA ALA A 305 9.96 6.65 4.24
C ALA A 305 10.70 7.10 2.98
N PHE A 306 11.80 7.86 3.14
CA PHE A 306 12.67 8.27 2.03
C PHE A 306 13.34 7.06 1.37
N ALA A 307 13.82 6.10 2.14
CA ALA A 307 14.45 4.88 1.63
C ALA A 307 13.45 4.02 0.83
N ALA A 308 12.20 3.92 1.29
CA ALA A 308 11.14 3.21 0.59
C ALA A 308 10.77 3.90 -0.73
N GLY A 309 10.62 5.22 -0.73
CA GLY A 309 10.40 6.01 -1.93
C GLY A 309 11.56 5.92 -2.92
N LEU A 310 12.82 5.98 -2.43
CA LEU A 310 14.01 5.76 -3.23
C LEU A 310 14.00 4.36 -3.88
N ARG A 311 13.65 3.32 -3.12
CA ARG A 311 13.56 1.97 -3.67
C ARG A 311 12.53 1.90 -4.80
N ALA A 312 11.34 2.46 -4.59
CA ALA A 312 10.30 2.51 -5.62
C ALA A 312 10.77 3.28 -6.87
N ARG A 313 11.52 4.38 -6.70
CA ARG A 313 12.10 5.12 -7.82
C ARG A 313 13.08 4.27 -8.60
N ILE A 314 14.01 3.58 -7.94
CA ILE A 314 15.02 2.75 -8.61
C ILE A 314 14.37 1.54 -9.30
N ASP A 315 13.36 0.92 -8.69
CA ASP A 315 12.59 -0.15 -9.33
C ASP A 315 12.01 0.28 -10.67
N TYR A 316 11.47 1.50 -10.72
CA TYR A 316 10.88 2.03 -11.94
C TYR A 316 11.91 2.47 -12.98
N GLU A 317 12.98 3.19 -12.58
CA GLU A 317 13.96 3.77 -13.48
C GLU A 317 14.95 2.74 -14.02
N LYS A 318 15.31 1.74 -13.21
CA LYS A 318 16.42 0.82 -13.49
C LYS A 318 16.04 -0.66 -13.34
N GLY A 319 14.95 -0.95 -12.63
CA GLY A 319 14.50 -2.31 -12.30
C GLY A 319 14.84 -2.72 -10.86
N TRP A 320 14.08 -3.72 -10.36
CA TRP A 320 14.18 -4.21 -8.97
C TRP A 320 15.53 -4.87 -8.64
N TRP A 321 16.27 -5.30 -9.66
CA TRP A 321 17.59 -5.94 -9.54
C TRP A 321 18.74 -4.94 -9.35
N TRP A 322 18.47 -3.63 -9.49
CA TRP A 322 19.46 -2.60 -9.21
C TRP A 322 19.55 -2.30 -7.72
N SER A 323 20.79 -2.06 -7.24
CA SER A 323 21.02 -1.54 -5.91
C SER A 323 20.58 -0.08 -5.80
N LYS A 324 19.95 0.30 -4.68
CA LYS A 324 19.67 1.70 -4.36
C LYS A 324 20.87 2.42 -3.71
N SER A 325 21.95 1.69 -3.39
CA SER A 325 23.19 2.28 -2.88
C SER A 325 23.80 3.22 -3.90
N ASN A 326 24.46 4.28 -3.42
CA ASN A 326 25.04 5.35 -4.23
C ASN A 326 24.01 6.12 -5.10
N GLN A 327 22.72 6.04 -4.78
CA GLN A 327 21.67 6.83 -5.41
C GLN A 327 21.31 8.02 -4.53
N GLU A 328 21.03 9.16 -5.18
CA GLU A 328 20.66 10.39 -4.49
C GLU A 328 19.27 10.25 -3.84
N VAL A 329 19.14 10.81 -2.64
CA VAL A 329 17.88 10.92 -1.90
C VAL A 329 17.45 12.39 -1.97
N TYR A 330 16.27 12.63 -2.49
CA TYR A 330 15.75 13.97 -2.72
C TYR A 330 15.14 14.59 -1.46
N ASN A 331 15.08 15.92 -1.42
CA ASN A 331 14.44 16.73 -0.38
C ASN A 331 15.02 16.56 1.03
N ILE A 332 16.31 16.19 1.13
CA ILE A 332 17.06 16.14 2.38
C ILE A 332 17.98 17.35 2.45
N LEU A 333 17.92 18.10 3.55
CA LEU A 333 18.76 19.28 3.82
C LEU A 333 19.96 18.96 4.71
N GLY A 334 19.86 17.92 5.52
CA GLY A 334 20.88 17.49 6.46
C GLY A 334 20.59 16.09 7.03
N VAL A 335 21.41 15.70 7.97
CA VAL A 335 21.27 14.47 8.76
C VAL A 335 21.47 14.80 10.23
N GLU A 336 20.86 14.02 11.14
CA GLU A 336 20.97 14.22 12.57
C GLU A 336 22.38 13.92 13.07
N GLN A 337 22.99 12.88 12.51
CA GLN A 337 24.35 12.47 12.82
C GLN A 337 25.09 12.26 11.50
N VAL A 338 26.29 12.84 11.41
CA VAL A 338 27.16 12.68 10.25
C VAL A 338 28.03 11.47 10.47
N ASP A 339 27.87 10.45 9.65
CA ASP A 339 28.80 9.32 9.60
C ASP A 339 29.97 9.69 8.65
N GLU A 340 31.17 9.57 9.14
CA GLU A 340 32.37 9.88 8.36
C GLU A 340 32.43 9.00 7.11
N PHE A 341 32.70 9.64 5.95
CA PHE A 341 32.90 8.94 4.70
C PHE A 341 34.15 9.45 3.97
N ILE A 342 35.13 8.57 3.83
CA ILE A 342 36.34 8.81 3.06
C ILE A 342 36.44 7.73 1.99
N LEU A 343 36.43 8.12 0.71
CA LEU A 343 36.50 7.20 -0.40
C LEU A 343 37.84 6.44 -0.40
N GLY A 344 37.77 5.12 -0.34
CA GLY A 344 38.94 4.23 -0.28
C GLY A 344 39.43 3.92 1.14
N GLU A 345 38.92 4.62 2.16
CA GLU A 345 39.27 4.36 3.56
C GLU A 345 38.37 3.26 4.15
N ARG A 346 39.00 2.24 4.74
CA ARG A 346 38.26 1.13 5.32
C ARG A 346 37.74 1.39 6.73
N ASN A 347 38.40 2.29 7.47
CA ASN A 347 38.10 2.56 8.87
C ASN A 347 37.21 3.79 9.08
N CYS A 348 36.53 4.29 8.04
CA CYS A 348 35.51 5.34 8.20
C CYS A 348 34.16 4.76 8.65
N ASP A 349 33.36 5.59 9.34
CA ASP A 349 32.08 5.18 9.93
C ASP A 349 31.14 4.52 8.93
N ALA A 350 30.98 5.11 7.75
CA ALA A 350 30.10 4.59 6.72
C ALA A 350 30.50 3.18 6.26
N ASN A 351 31.80 2.89 6.16
CA ASN A 351 32.27 1.56 5.80
C ASN A 351 32.12 0.56 6.96
N LEU A 352 32.39 0.99 8.20
CA LEU A 352 32.18 0.15 9.39
C LEU A 352 30.72 -0.24 9.55
N LEU A 353 29.76 0.67 9.31
CA LEU A 353 28.32 0.38 9.30
C LEU A 353 27.97 -0.63 8.21
N ASN A 354 28.44 -0.42 6.97
CA ASN A 354 28.17 -1.34 5.87
C ASN A 354 28.75 -2.74 6.09
N MET A 355 29.93 -2.86 6.72
CA MET A 355 30.50 -4.17 7.12
C MET A 355 29.59 -4.91 8.12
N GLN A 356 28.78 -4.17 8.88
CA GLN A 356 27.80 -4.70 9.80
C GLN A 356 26.39 -4.78 9.19
N ASN A 357 26.25 -4.65 7.88
CA ASN A 357 24.96 -4.67 7.15
C ASN A 357 23.97 -3.59 7.65
N VAL A 358 24.46 -2.40 7.93
CA VAL A 358 23.66 -1.22 8.25
C VAL A 358 23.84 -0.19 7.14
N SER A 359 22.73 0.33 6.64
CA SER A 359 22.74 1.37 5.61
C SER A 359 22.77 2.76 6.24
N THR A 360 23.54 3.67 5.63
CA THR A 360 23.69 5.05 6.07
C THR A 360 23.52 6.04 4.92
N LEU A 361 23.68 7.33 5.21
CA LEU A 361 23.67 8.42 4.25
C LEU A 361 25.07 9.07 4.19
N ILE A 362 25.59 9.22 2.99
CA ILE A 362 26.82 9.97 2.74
C ILE A 362 26.53 11.27 1.98
N ARG A 363 27.34 12.29 2.21
CA ARG A 363 27.26 13.57 1.50
C ARG A 363 28.30 13.64 0.40
N ARG A 364 27.87 13.49 -0.86
CA ARG A 364 28.73 13.61 -2.04
C ARG A 364 27.93 14.08 -3.24
N ALA A 365 28.00 15.35 -3.58
CA ALA A 365 27.15 16.01 -4.56
C ALA A 365 25.65 15.72 -4.27
N GLY A 366 25.18 16.10 -3.07
CA GLY A 366 23.88 15.72 -2.51
C GLY A 366 24.01 14.64 -1.44
N PHE A 367 22.89 14.20 -0.90
CA PHE A 367 22.83 13.07 0.03
C PHE A 367 22.55 11.79 -0.72
N LYS A 368 23.37 10.76 -0.50
CA LYS A 368 23.24 9.47 -1.16
C LYS A 368 23.05 8.36 -0.14
N HIS A 369 22.12 7.47 -0.44
CA HIS A 369 21.99 6.21 0.28
C HIS A 369 23.26 5.39 0.12
N TRP A 370 23.81 4.88 1.22
CA TRP A 370 25.06 4.12 1.24
C TRP A 370 24.90 2.83 2.02
N GLY A 371 24.64 1.75 1.30
CA GLY A 371 24.37 0.41 1.79
C GLY A 371 23.46 -0.35 0.82
N ASN A 372 23.60 -1.65 0.79
CA ASN A 372 22.85 -2.52 -0.13
C ASN A 372 22.57 -3.89 0.48
N ARG A 373 22.77 -4.03 1.80
CA ARG A 373 22.69 -5.30 2.49
C ARG A 373 21.55 -5.31 3.50
N LEU A 374 20.87 -6.45 3.53
CA LEU A 374 19.92 -6.81 4.59
C LEU A 374 20.68 -7.35 5.82
N CYS A 375 20.05 -7.39 6.98
CA CYS A 375 20.62 -7.93 8.21
C CYS A 375 20.83 -9.47 8.16
N SER A 376 20.94 -10.05 6.96
CA SER A 376 21.18 -11.47 6.77
C SER A 376 22.57 -11.90 7.23
N SER A 377 22.66 -13.04 7.89
CA SER A 377 23.93 -13.73 8.16
C SER A 377 24.37 -14.63 7.00
N HIS A 378 23.48 -14.90 6.04
CA HIS A 378 23.74 -15.80 4.92
C HIS A 378 24.33 -15.01 3.74
N SER A 379 25.54 -15.35 3.32
CA SER A 379 26.31 -14.63 2.29
C SER A 379 25.61 -14.54 0.92
N GLN A 380 24.84 -15.55 0.55
CA GLN A 380 24.11 -15.57 -0.73
C GLN A 380 22.91 -14.59 -0.76
N TRP A 381 22.28 -14.33 0.40
CA TRP A 381 21.04 -13.60 0.53
C TRP A 381 21.19 -12.24 1.24
N HIS A 382 22.40 -11.77 1.42
CA HIS A 382 22.61 -10.51 2.13
C HIS A 382 22.30 -9.27 1.27
N PHE A 383 22.47 -9.34 -0.06
CA PHE A 383 22.13 -8.22 -0.92
C PHE A 383 20.61 -8.08 -1.10
N GLU A 384 20.09 -6.90 -0.83
CA GLU A 384 18.68 -6.59 -1.02
C GLU A 384 18.22 -6.89 -2.45
N SER A 385 18.99 -6.44 -3.47
CA SER A 385 18.64 -6.65 -4.87
C SER A 385 18.59 -8.13 -5.26
N VAL A 386 19.49 -8.95 -4.70
CA VAL A 386 19.50 -10.41 -4.93
C VAL A 386 18.30 -11.07 -4.27
N ARG A 387 18.00 -10.73 -3.01
CA ARG A 387 16.83 -11.27 -2.30
C ARG A 387 15.52 -10.89 -3.00
N ARG A 388 15.40 -9.64 -3.41
CA ARG A 388 14.21 -9.16 -4.14
C ARG A 388 14.08 -9.81 -5.53
N THR A 389 15.21 -10.06 -6.22
CA THR A 389 15.18 -10.80 -7.50
C THR A 389 14.61 -12.20 -7.31
N ALA A 390 15.02 -12.92 -6.27
CA ALA A 390 14.44 -14.22 -5.95
C ALA A 390 12.93 -14.11 -5.69
N ASP A 391 12.51 -13.18 -4.82
CA ASP A 391 11.10 -12.97 -4.47
C ASP A 391 10.23 -12.66 -5.69
N VAL A 392 10.72 -11.80 -6.60
CA VAL A 392 9.99 -11.43 -7.83
C VAL A 392 9.85 -12.64 -8.76
N ILE A 393 10.90 -13.43 -8.93
CA ILE A 393 10.87 -14.62 -9.79
C ILE A 393 9.92 -15.67 -9.20
N GLU A 394 10.08 -15.98 -7.91
CA GLU A 394 9.25 -16.96 -7.20
C GLU A 394 7.76 -16.61 -7.27
N ASP A 395 7.38 -15.37 -6.95
CA ASP A 395 5.98 -14.95 -6.94
C ASP A 395 5.40 -14.81 -8.35
N SER A 396 6.19 -14.35 -9.33
CA SER A 396 5.74 -14.25 -10.72
C SER A 396 5.43 -15.63 -11.32
N ILE A 397 6.30 -16.60 -11.05
CA ILE A 397 6.08 -17.99 -11.47
C ILE A 397 4.86 -18.56 -10.73
N GLN A 398 4.78 -18.39 -9.41
CA GLN A 398 3.69 -18.91 -8.61
C GLN A 398 2.33 -18.38 -9.06
N GLU A 399 2.22 -17.08 -9.36
CA GLU A 399 0.97 -16.46 -9.87
C GLU A 399 0.57 -17.04 -11.22
N ALA A 400 1.52 -17.21 -12.14
CA ALA A 400 1.24 -17.78 -13.47
C ALA A 400 0.86 -19.26 -13.41
N MET A 401 1.41 -20.02 -12.45
CA MET A 401 1.15 -21.44 -12.30
C MET A 401 -0.27 -21.75 -11.80
N LEU A 402 -0.98 -20.79 -11.22
CA LEU A 402 -2.39 -20.97 -10.86
C LEU A 402 -3.27 -21.40 -12.05
N ALA A 403 -2.92 -20.99 -13.27
CA ALA A 403 -3.65 -21.38 -14.48
C ALA A 403 -3.49 -22.87 -14.85
N TYR A 404 -2.52 -23.55 -14.27
CA TYR A 404 -2.25 -24.97 -14.51
C TYR A 404 -2.77 -25.88 -13.41
N VAL A 405 -3.16 -25.34 -12.26
CA VAL A 405 -3.77 -26.12 -11.15
C VAL A 405 -5.07 -26.75 -11.63
N ASP A 406 -5.34 -27.98 -11.20
CA ASP A 406 -6.52 -28.79 -11.56
C ASP A 406 -6.63 -29.20 -13.04
N ARG A 407 -5.59 -28.93 -13.87
CA ARG A 407 -5.54 -29.52 -15.23
C ARG A 407 -5.14 -30.99 -15.19
N PRO A 408 -5.54 -31.78 -16.17
CA PRO A 408 -5.04 -33.15 -16.30
C PRO A 408 -3.53 -33.22 -16.26
N LEU A 409 -2.99 -34.14 -15.48
CA LEU A 409 -1.55 -34.33 -15.36
C LEU A 409 -1.06 -35.19 -16.52
N ASP A 410 -0.60 -34.55 -17.58
CA ASP A 410 -0.03 -35.20 -18.74
C ASP A 410 1.31 -34.53 -19.13
N ARG A 411 1.98 -35.14 -20.11
CA ARG A 411 3.25 -34.63 -20.59
C ARG A 411 3.15 -33.24 -21.21
N GLN A 412 2.08 -32.96 -21.95
CA GLN A 412 1.88 -31.66 -22.59
C GLN A 412 1.76 -30.54 -21.55
N ASN A 413 1.00 -30.78 -20.48
CA ASN A 413 0.84 -29.81 -19.41
C ASN A 413 2.19 -29.54 -18.68
N ALA A 414 3.00 -30.59 -18.44
CA ALA A 414 4.33 -30.43 -17.85
C ALA A 414 5.27 -29.63 -18.78
N ASP A 415 5.29 -29.95 -20.07
CA ASP A 415 6.11 -29.27 -21.08
C ASP A 415 5.68 -27.79 -21.25
N ASP A 416 4.38 -27.48 -21.17
CA ASP A 416 3.83 -26.12 -21.22
C ASP A 416 4.26 -25.29 -19.99
N ILE A 417 4.22 -25.87 -18.79
CA ILE A 417 4.72 -25.23 -17.56
C ILE A 417 6.21 -24.90 -17.70
N ILE A 418 7.02 -25.89 -18.06
CA ILE A 418 8.48 -25.72 -18.22
C ILE A 418 8.76 -24.68 -19.32
N GLY A 419 8.04 -24.73 -20.41
CA GLY A 419 8.12 -23.78 -21.52
C GLY A 419 7.84 -22.36 -21.09
N SER A 420 6.78 -22.16 -20.28
CA SER A 420 6.39 -20.86 -19.71
C SER A 420 7.46 -20.28 -18.80
N VAL A 421 7.99 -21.08 -17.87
CA VAL A 421 9.06 -20.65 -16.95
C VAL A 421 10.34 -20.34 -17.72
N ASN A 422 10.75 -21.19 -18.66
CA ASN A 422 11.94 -20.97 -19.48
C ASN A 422 11.82 -19.72 -20.39
N ALA A 423 10.62 -19.44 -20.90
CA ALA A 423 10.36 -18.21 -21.64
C ALA A 423 10.51 -16.96 -20.75
N TYR A 424 10.03 -17.03 -19.51
CA TYR A 424 10.21 -15.97 -18.51
C TYR A 424 11.69 -15.75 -18.19
N MET A 425 12.45 -16.81 -17.92
CA MET A 425 13.88 -16.71 -17.65
C MET A 425 14.64 -16.05 -18.81
N ARG A 426 14.35 -16.42 -20.07
CA ARG A 426 14.96 -15.78 -21.25
C ARG A 426 14.62 -14.29 -21.33
N ARG A 427 13.38 -13.89 -20.99
CA ARG A 427 12.98 -12.49 -20.94
C ARG A 427 13.77 -11.73 -19.89
N LEU A 428 13.91 -12.25 -18.67
CA LEU A 428 14.70 -11.64 -17.60
C LEU A 428 16.18 -11.48 -17.95
N VAL A 429 16.74 -12.42 -18.71
CA VAL A 429 18.11 -12.31 -19.26
C VAL A 429 18.19 -11.15 -20.26
N ALA A 430 17.21 -11.06 -21.17
CA ALA A 430 17.15 -9.99 -22.18
C ALA A 430 16.97 -8.60 -21.55
N GLU A 431 16.17 -8.48 -20.49
CA GLU A 431 16.00 -7.27 -19.68
C GLU A 431 17.24 -6.92 -18.84
N GLY A 432 18.17 -7.85 -18.69
CA GLY A 432 19.37 -7.67 -17.89
C GLY A 432 19.21 -7.92 -16.39
N ALA A 433 18.11 -8.53 -15.95
CA ALA A 433 17.81 -8.77 -14.55
C ALA A 433 18.63 -9.92 -13.93
N ILE A 434 18.88 -10.98 -14.71
CA ILE A 434 19.62 -12.16 -14.29
C ILE A 434 20.69 -12.54 -15.32
N PHE A 435 21.64 -13.38 -14.95
CA PHE A 435 22.64 -13.93 -15.87
C PHE A 435 22.09 -15.09 -16.71
N GLY A 436 21.18 -15.90 -16.15
CA GLY A 436 20.58 -17.06 -16.75
C GLY A 436 19.60 -17.72 -15.81
N GLY A 437 18.84 -18.67 -16.34
CA GLY A 437 17.92 -19.49 -15.56
C GLY A 437 17.23 -20.51 -16.43
N ARG A 438 16.81 -21.62 -15.87
CA ARG A 438 16.10 -22.70 -16.55
C ARG A 438 15.20 -23.47 -15.59
N ALA A 439 14.20 -24.12 -16.14
CA ALA A 439 13.34 -25.07 -15.46
C ALA A 439 13.39 -26.44 -16.12
N TRP A 440 13.19 -27.49 -15.32
CA TRP A 440 13.18 -28.88 -15.76
C TRP A 440 12.33 -29.74 -14.81
N LEU A 441 11.88 -30.91 -15.31
CA LEU A 441 11.23 -31.90 -14.45
C LEU A 441 12.24 -32.48 -13.45
N ASP A 442 11.82 -32.62 -12.21
CA ASP A 442 12.64 -33.32 -11.23
C ASP A 442 12.65 -34.84 -11.56
N PRO A 443 13.83 -35.46 -11.82
CA PRO A 443 13.89 -36.85 -12.23
C PRO A 443 13.68 -37.85 -11.08
N GLU A 444 13.84 -37.41 -9.82
CA GLU A 444 13.76 -38.27 -8.65
C GLU A 444 12.41 -38.19 -7.95
N LEU A 445 11.78 -37.01 -7.92
CA LEU A 445 10.51 -36.76 -7.22
C LEU A 445 9.28 -37.12 -8.07
N ASN A 446 9.37 -37.14 -9.40
CA ASN A 446 8.26 -37.52 -10.27
C ASN A 446 8.19 -39.06 -10.46
N THR A 447 7.74 -39.75 -9.45
CA THR A 447 7.51 -41.21 -9.42
C THR A 447 6.09 -41.57 -9.86
N ALA A 448 5.83 -42.85 -10.10
CA ALA A 448 4.48 -43.31 -10.41
C ALA A 448 3.48 -43.00 -9.28
N GLU A 449 3.94 -43.05 -8.02
CA GLU A 449 3.13 -42.78 -6.84
C GLU A 449 2.79 -41.31 -6.74
N THR A 450 3.75 -40.40 -6.91
CA THR A 450 3.51 -38.94 -6.82
C THR A 450 2.63 -38.45 -7.96
N LEU A 451 2.86 -38.95 -9.18
CA LEU A 451 2.00 -38.64 -10.34
C LEU A 451 0.59 -39.16 -10.14
N ALA A 452 0.41 -40.35 -9.56
CA ALA A 452 -0.92 -40.90 -9.24
C ALA A 452 -1.62 -40.11 -8.11
N ALA A 453 -0.86 -39.47 -7.22
CA ALA A 453 -1.36 -38.57 -6.21
C ALA A 453 -1.71 -37.15 -6.75
N GLY A 454 -1.45 -36.88 -8.03
CA GLY A 454 -1.69 -35.56 -8.64
C GLY A 454 -0.58 -34.54 -8.36
N GLU A 455 0.61 -34.99 -7.98
CA GLU A 455 1.75 -34.14 -7.64
C GLU A 455 2.74 -34.08 -8.81
N LEU A 456 3.13 -32.84 -9.19
CA LEU A 456 4.14 -32.60 -10.23
C LEU A 456 5.27 -31.73 -9.67
N TYR A 457 6.49 -32.22 -9.74
CA TYR A 457 7.69 -31.56 -9.23
C TYR A 457 8.53 -30.99 -10.40
N ILE A 458 8.67 -29.67 -10.42
CA ILE A 458 9.46 -28.93 -11.40
C ILE A 458 10.52 -28.12 -10.65
N ASN A 459 11.76 -28.34 -10.98
CA ASN A 459 12.89 -27.56 -10.49
C ASN A 459 13.18 -26.39 -11.43
N TYR A 460 13.65 -25.30 -10.88
CA TYR A 460 14.24 -24.21 -11.65
C TYR A 460 15.42 -23.59 -10.90
N ASP A 461 16.36 -23.04 -11.66
CA ASP A 461 17.48 -22.26 -11.16
C ASP A 461 17.51 -20.87 -11.80
N PHE A 462 18.25 -19.96 -11.20
CA PHE A 462 18.56 -18.66 -11.80
C PHE A 462 19.84 -18.07 -11.18
N GLY A 463 20.56 -17.27 -12.00
CA GLY A 463 21.75 -16.54 -11.58
C GLY A 463 21.47 -15.05 -11.36
N PRO A 464 21.29 -14.57 -10.11
CA PRO A 464 21.04 -13.17 -9.85
C PRO A 464 22.30 -12.32 -10.04
N LYS A 465 22.14 -11.03 -10.35
CA LYS A 465 23.24 -10.07 -10.44
C LYS A 465 23.50 -9.41 -9.09
N SER A 466 24.67 -9.66 -8.51
CA SER A 466 25.12 -8.96 -7.31
C SER A 466 25.58 -7.54 -7.65
N PRO A 467 25.33 -6.56 -6.77
CA PRO A 467 25.86 -5.21 -6.96
C PRO A 467 27.39 -5.20 -6.78
N THR A 468 28.07 -4.34 -7.54
CA THR A 468 29.52 -4.14 -7.39
C THR A 468 29.79 -3.24 -6.19
N GLU A 469 30.19 -3.84 -5.06
CA GLU A 469 30.54 -3.07 -3.85
C GLU A 469 31.99 -2.57 -3.85
N LEU A 470 32.90 -3.34 -4.43
CA LEU A 470 34.32 -3.02 -4.43
C LEU A 470 34.89 -3.06 -5.85
N ILE A 471 35.52 -1.97 -6.26
CA ILE A 471 36.37 -1.91 -7.46
C ILE A 471 37.79 -1.69 -6.97
N SER A 472 38.66 -2.69 -7.10
CA SER A 472 40.07 -2.61 -6.76
C SER A 472 40.91 -2.32 -8.00
N MET A 473 41.52 -1.19 -8.05
CA MET A 473 42.48 -0.83 -9.10
C MET A 473 43.89 -0.98 -8.54
N ARG A 474 44.70 -1.79 -9.22
CA ARG A 474 46.13 -1.90 -8.91
C ARG A 474 46.90 -1.00 -9.84
N VAL A 475 47.68 -0.09 -9.28
CA VAL A 475 48.52 0.85 -10.04
C VAL A 475 49.97 0.48 -9.85
N SER A 476 50.75 0.52 -10.94
CA SER A 476 52.19 0.43 -10.94
C SER A 476 52.78 1.58 -11.74
N VAL A 477 53.88 2.13 -11.28
CA VAL A 477 54.65 3.10 -12.05
C VAL A 477 55.59 2.33 -12.99
N ASN A 478 55.44 2.55 -14.31
CA ASN A 478 56.29 1.93 -15.31
C ASN A 478 57.14 3.02 -16.01
N ASN A 479 58.44 3.06 -15.66
CA ASN A 479 59.38 4.03 -16.22
C ASN A 479 59.80 3.68 -17.65
N GLU A 480 59.45 2.51 -18.19
CA GLU A 480 59.78 2.13 -19.59
C GLU A 480 59.06 3.02 -20.62
N TYR A 481 57.96 3.68 -20.25
CA TYR A 481 57.29 4.62 -21.14
C TYR A 481 58.22 5.82 -21.51
N GLY A 482 59.02 6.30 -20.58
CA GLY A 482 60.00 7.36 -20.85
C GLY A 482 61.12 6.92 -21.80
N ILE A 483 61.57 5.67 -21.67
CA ILE A 483 62.58 5.11 -22.57
C ILE A 483 62.01 4.97 -23.99
N LYS A 484 60.76 4.49 -24.13
CA LYS A 484 60.06 4.35 -25.41
C LYS A 484 59.89 5.70 -26.13
N GLU A 485 59.56 6.74 -25.39
CA GLU A 485 59.43 8.10 -25.95
C GLU A 485 60.76 8.66 -26.46
N MET A 486 61.85 8.48 -25.72
CA MET A 486 63.19 8.95 -26.11
C MET A 486 63.79 8.12 -27.23
N THR A 487 63.33 6.89 -27.46
CA THR A 487 63.86 6.00 -28.52
C THR A 487 62.94 5.89 -29.75
N ALA A 488 61.73 6.48 -29.70
CA ALA A 488 60.84 6.57 -30.86
C ALA A 488 61.41 7.61 -31.83
N THR A 489 62.02 7.16 -32.92
CA THR A 489 62.50 7.95 -34.07
C THR A 489 61.39 8.16 -35.07
#